data_cd51f766d96459e87ee0031e19dc682c
#
_entry.id   cd51f766d96459e87ee0031e19dc682c
#
_cell.length_a   1.000
_cell.length_b   1.000
_cell.length_c   1.000
_cell.angle_alpha   90.00
_cell.angle_beta   90.00
_cell.angle_gamma   90.00
#
_symmetry.space_group_name_H-M   'P 1'
#
loop_
_entity.id
_entity.type
_entity.pdbx_description
1 polymer ?
#
loop_
_entity_poly.entity_id
_entity_poly.type
_entity_poly.pdbx_seq_one_letter_code
_entity_poly.pdbx_strand_id
1 'polypeptide(L)'
;MAKSHDDLDAYVDERTAREPGFRAQHAAALSRREMMRRMADARLAAERTQTELGAAVGTSQAQIARIEKGDADCRISSVERYAAALGFEVRYELVPVAGGRPKAKPGAAKRARATRQVA
;
A
#
# COMPACT_ATOMS: atom_id res chain seq x y z
N MET A 1 25.03 -1.72 8.09
CA MET A 1 25.13 -2.78 7.07
C MET A 1 23.76 -3.11 6.52
N ALA A 2 23.62 -3.10 5.22
CA ALA A 2 22.39 -3.54 4.60
C ALA A 2 22.23 -5.05 4.81
N LYS A 3 21.04 -5.49 5.24
CA LYS A 3 20.74 -6.91 5.36
C LYS A 3 20.62 -7.52 3.98
N SER A 4 21.13 -8.71 3.77
CA SER A 4 20.96 -9.42 2.52
C SER A 4 19.49 -9.81 2.36
N HIS A 5 19.08 -10.13 1.12
CA HIS A 5 17.73 -10.61 0.83
C HIS A 5 17.36 -11.83 1.67
N ASP A 6 18.31 -12.77 1.83
CA ASP A 6 18.10 -13.99 2.61
C ASP A 6 17.89 -13.69 4.11
N ASP A 7 18.65 -12.72 4.65
CA ASP A 7 18.49 -12.31 6.05
C ASP A 7 17.14 -11.68 6.30
N LEU A 8 16.66 -10.88 5.34
CA LEU A 8 15.35 -10.26 5.45
C LEU A 8 14.23 -11.30 5.37
N ASP A 9 14.34 -12.27 4.47
CA ASP A 9 13.36 -13.35 4.35
C ASP A 9 13.30 -14.18 5.63
N ALA A 10 14.46 -14.52 6.19
CA ALA A 10 14.52 -15.26 7.46
C ALA A 10 13.89 -14.47 8.62
N TYR A 11 14.13 -13.17 8.67
CA TYR A 11 13.51 -12.28 9.67
C TYR A 11 11.99 -12.26 9.53
N VAL A 12 11.49 -12.11 8.31
CA VAL A 12 10.04 -12.09 8.05
C VAL A 12 9.41 -13.43 8.43
N ASP A 13 10.05 -14.54 8.10
CA ASP A 13 9.56 -15.87 8.45
C ASP A 13 9.50 -16.06 9.96
N GLU A 14 10.54 -15.64 10.68
CA GLU A 14 10.59 -15.73 12.14
C GLU A 14 9.49 -14.87 12.79
N ARG A 15 9.32 -13.64 12.32
CA ARG A 15 8.28 -12.76 12.85
C ARG A 15 6.88 -13.28 12.54
N THR A 16 6.68 -13.84 11.37
CA THR A 16 5.38 -14.41 10.96
C THR A 16 5.02 -15.59 11.86
N ALA A 17 5.99 -16.41 12.26
CA ALA A 17 5.75 -17.53 13.17
C ALA A 17 5.28 -17.06 14.54
N ARG A 18 5.76 -15.92 15.04
CA ARG A 18 5.38 -15.36 16.35
C ARG A 18 4.11 -14.50 16.27
N GLU A 19 3.92 -13.77 15.20
CA GLU A 19 2.82 -12.82 15.04
C GLU A 19 2.04 -13.17 13.80
N PRO A 20 0.90 -13.87 13.93
CA PRO A 20 0.05 -14.17 12.77
C PRO A 20 -0.36 -12.88 12.05
N GLY A 21 -0.22 -12.85 10.74
CA GLY A 21 -0.52 -11.69 9.91
C GLY A 21 0.66 -10.76 9.66
N PHE A 22 1.81 -10.97 10.31
CA PHE A 22 2.98 -10.11 10.10
C PHE A 22 3.43 -10.11 8.65
N ARG A 23 3.44 -11.29 7.98
CA ARG A 23 3.85 -11.41 6.58
C ARG A 23 2.97 -10.56 5.68
N ALA A 24 1.66 -10.60 5.87
CA ALA A 24 0.73 -9.81 5.08
C ALA A 24 0.92 -8.31 5.32
N GLN A 25 1.10 -7.90 6.57
CA GLN A 25 1.35 -6.51 6.93
C GLN A 25 2.66 -6.00 6.34
N HIS A 26 3.70 -6.82 6.38
CA HIS A 26 5.01 -6.48 5.82
C HIS A 26 4.92 -6.32 4.29
N ALA A 27 4.25 -7.27 3.61
CA ALA A 27 4.04 -7.19 2.17
C ALA A 27 3.24 -5.94 1.78
N ALA A 28 2.21 -5.60 2.54
CA ALA A 28 1.41 -4.41 2.32
C ALA A 28 2.26 -3.13 2.47
N ALA A 29 3.12 -3.08 3.48
CA ALA A 29 4.01 -1.94 3.70
C ALA A 29 4.98 -1.76 2.54
N LEU A 30 5.56 -2.84 2.03
CA LEU A 30 6.47 -2.79 0.88
C LEU A 30 5.75 -2.32 -0.39
N SER A 31 4.57 -2.86 -0.66
CA SER A 31 3.75 -2.46 -1.81
C SER A 31 3.38 -0.99 -1.74
N ARG A 32 2.99 -0.50 -0.56
CA ARG A 32 2.64 0.90 -0.36
C ARG A 32 3.83 1.82 -0.61
N ARG A 33 5.00 1.49 -0.07
CA ARG A 33 6.22 2.28 -0.27
C ARG A 33 6.63 2.33 -1.73
N GLU A 34 6.54 1.20 -2.43
CA GLU A 34 6.85 1.14 -3.85
C GLU A 34 5.92 2.03 -4.66
N MET A 35 4.62 1.96 -4.42
CA MET A 35 3.64 2.79 -5.11
C MET A 35 3.88 4.28 -4.82
N MET A 36 4.12 4.63 -3.55
CA MET A 36 4.35 6.02 -3.17
C MET A 36 5.63 6.58 -3.78
N ARG A 37 6.68 5.76 -3.90
CA ARG A 37 7.90 6.15 -4.59
C ARG A 37 7.64 6.43 -6.06
N ARG A 38 6.86 5.57 -6.73
CA ARG A 38 6.49 5.80 -8.13
C ARG A 38 5.68 7.08 -8.30
N MET A 39 4.82 7.39 -7.35
CA MET A 39 4.06 8.65 -7.36
C MET A 39 4.98 9.85 -7.19
N ALA A 40 5.95 9.79 -6.28
CA ALA A 40 6.94 10.84 -6.11
C ALA A 40 7.78 11.03 -7.38
N ASP A 41 8.18 9.94 -8.02
CA ASP A 41 8.90 10.01 -9.29
C ASP A 41 8.05 10.66 -10.38
N ALA A 42 6.77 10.36 -10.45
CA ALA A 42 5.85 10.98 -11.39
C ALA A 42 5.71 12.50 -11.14
N ARG A 43 5.66 12.89 -9.86
CA ARG A 43 5.62 14.31 -9.51
C ARG A 43 6.89 15.03 -9.98
N LEU A 44 8.05 14.42 -9.74
CA LEU A 44 9.33 14.98 -10.16
C LEU A 44 9.43 15.07 -11.69
N ALA A 45 8.96 14.04 -12.38
CA ALA A 45 8.94 14.03 -13.85
C ALA A 45 8.02 15.13 -14.41
N ALA A 46 6.96 15.49 -13.67
CA ALA A 46 6.07 16.59 -14.03
C ALA A 46 6.63 17.97 -13.60
N GLU A 47 7.83 18.00 -13.04
CA GLU A 47 8.49 19.22 -12.56
C GLU A 47 7.65 20.00 -11.55
N ARG A 48 6.93 19.28 -10.68
CA ARG A 48 6.14 19.88 -9.61
C ARG A 48 6.79 19.65 -8.25
N THR A 49 6.80 20.72 -7.44
CA THR A 49 7.23 20.59 -6.03
C THR A 49 6.11 19.98 -5.19
N GLN A 50 6.46 19.49 -4.00
CA GLN A 50 5.47 19.03 -3.04
C GLN A 50 4.47 20.13 -2.68
N THR A 51 4.93 21.36 -2.54
CA THR A 51 4.07 22.51 -2.24
C THR A 51 3.08 22.78 -3.38
N GLU A 52 3.55 22.78 -4.61
CA GLU A 52 2.69 22.99 -5.78
C GLU A 52 1.65 21.89 -5.91
N LEU A 53 2.06 20.64 -5.72
CA LEU A 53 1.13 19.53 -5.78
C LEU A 53 0.10 19.59 -4.64
N GLY A 54 0.55 19.95 -3.44
CA GLY A 54 -0.34 20.14 -2.30
C GLY A 54 -1.42 21.17 -2.59
N ALA A 55 -1.04 22.30 -3.19
CA ALA A 55 -2.01 23.32 -3.60
C ALA A 55 -3.00 22.80 -4.65
N ALA A 56 -2.52 22.01 -5.61
CA ALA A 56 -3.37 21.45 -6.67
C ALA A 56 -4.40 20.45 -6.14
N VAL A 57 -4.04 19.67 -5.11
CA VAL A 57 -4.95 18.69 -4.49
C VAL A 57 -5.74 19.26 -3.31
N GLY A 58 -5.48 20.49 -2.89
CA GLY A 58 -6.15 21.10 -1.74
C GLY A 58 -5.65 20.60 -0.40
N THR A 59 -4.35 20.33 -0.29
CA THR A 59 -3.72 19.88 0.95
C THR A 59 -2.37 20.57 1.19
N SER A 60 -1.69 20.23 2.28
CA SER A 60 -0.42 20.83 2.65
C SER A 60 0.77 20.09 2.03
N GLN A 61 1.91 20.79 1.93
CA GLN A 61 3.17 20.17 1.56
C GLN A 61 3.53 19.02 2.52
N ALA A 62 3.28 19.20 3.82
CA ALA A 62 3.57 18.17 4.81
C ALA A 62 2.76 16.90 4.55
N GLN A 63 1.49 17.02 4.14
CA GLN A 63 0.66 15.88 3.81
C GLN A 63 1.17 15.15 2.56
N ILE A 64 1.59 15.90 1.54
CA ILE A 64 2.19 15.30 0.34
C ILE A 64 3.47 14.54 0.72
N ALA A 65 4.31 15.12 1.57
CA ALA A 65 5.53 14.46 2.04
C ALA A 65 5.24 13.15 2.78
N ARG A 66 4.18 13.14 3.61
CA ARG A 66 3.76 11.92 4.34
C ARG A 66 3.30 10.84 3.38
N ILE A 67 2.52 11.20 2.36
CA ILE A 67 2.08 10.25 1.34
C ILE A 67 3.30 9.63 0.64
N GLU A 68 4.26 10.44 0.23
CA GLU A 68 5.45 9.98 -0.50
C GLU A 68 6.34 9.06 0.34
N LYS A 69 6.29 9.20 1.67
CA LYS A 69 7.01 8.30 2.58
C LYS A 69 6.32 6.96 2.80
N GLY A 70 5.10 6.82 2.30
CA GLY A 70 4.33 5.59 2.48
C GLY A 70 3.71 5.46 3.87
N ASP A 71 3.36 6.59 4.50
CA ASP A 71 2.71 6.59 5.82
C ASP A 71 1.41 5.78 5.77
N ALA A 72 1.28 4.82 6.69
CA ALA A 72 0.13 3.93 6.76
C ALA A 72 -1.17 4.64 7.13
N ASP A 73 -1.08 5.80 7.77
CA ASP A 73 -2.24 6.55 8.24
C ASP A 73 -2.78 7.56 7.21
N CYS A 74 -2.21 7.59 6.01
CA CYS A 74 -2.74 8.41 4.94
C CYS A 74 -4.05 7.85 4.42
N ARG A 75 -5.02 8.74 4.17
CA ARG A 75 -6.32 8.32 3.61
C ARG A 75 -6.16 7.89 2.16
N ILE A 76 -6.85 6.82 1.80
CA ILE A 76 -6.90 6.34 0.41
C ILE A 76 -7.37 7.47 -0.53
N SER A 77 -8.38 8.25 -0.12
CA SER A 77 -8.87 9.35 -0.93
C SER A 77 -7.82 10.43 -1.20
N SER A 78 -6.92 10.67 -0.26
CA SER A 78 -5.81 11.60 -0.45
C SER A 78 -4.82 11.09 -1.48
N VAL A 79 -4.52 9.78 -1.42
CA VAL A 79 -3.63 9.11 -2.38
C VAL A 79 -4.24 9.17 -3.78
N GLU A 80 -5.54 8.93 -3.90
CA GLU A 80 -6.26 8.99 -5.17
C GLU A 80 -6.23 10.39 -5.78
N ARG A 81 -6.42 11.44 -4.96
CA ARG A 81 -6.34 12.82 -5.43
C ARG A 81 -4.95 13.20 -5.88
N TYR A 82 -3.94 12.72 -5.15
CA TYR A 82 -2.54 12.91 -5.54
C TYR A 82 -2.30 12.31 -6.94
N ALA A 83 -2.68 11.06 -7.13
CA ALA A 83 -2.50 10.37 -8.41
C ALA A 83 -3.26 11.06 -9.54
N ALA A 84 -4.51 11.45 -9.30
CA ALA A 84 -5.33 12.13 -10.28
C ALA A 84 -4.73 13.46 -10.73
N ALA A 85 -4.12 14.22 -9.82
CA ALA A 85 -3.47 15.49 -10.15
C ALA A 85 -2.30 15.32 -11.10
N LEU A 86 -1.71 14.13 -11.15
CA LEU A 86 -0.61 13.80 -12.05
C LEU A 86 -1.06 13.01 -13.29
N GLY A 87 -2.37 12.79 -13.45
CA GLY A 87 -2.92 12.06 -14.58
C GLY A 87 -2.92 10.56 -14.43
N PHE A 88 -2.83 10.04 -13.20
CA PHE A 88 -2.83 8.61 -12.92
C PHE A 88 -4.09 8.18 -12.20
N GLU A 89 -4.48 6.92 -12.42
CA GLU A 89 -5.54 6.25 -11.69
C GLU A 89 -4.92 5.20 -10.78
N VAL A 90 -5.35 5.14 -9.52
CA VAL A 90 -4.93 4.09 -8.60
C VAL A 90 -5.88 2.91 -8.73
N ARG A 91 -5.33 1.74 -8.98
CA ARG A 91 -6.09 0.49 -9.01
C ARG A 91 -5.75 -0.35 -7.80
N TYR A 92 -6.74 -1.07 -7.32
CA TYR A 92 -6.63 -1.90 -6.11
C TYR A 92 -6.73 -3.37 -6.48
N GLU A 93 -5.81 -4.16 -5.95
CA GLU A 93 -5.77 -5.59 -6.22
C GLU A 93 -5.53 -6.34 -4.92
N LEU A 94 -6.32 -7.39 -4.68
CA LEU A 94 -6.10 -8.29 -3.56
C LEU A 94 -5.26 -9.46 -4.06
N VAL A 95 -4.04 -9.57 -3.55
CA VAL A 95 -3.11 -10.63 -3.94
C VAL A 95 -2.87 -11.54 -2.75
N PRO A 96 -3.06 -12.86 -2.91
CA PRO A 96 -2.75 -13.81 -1.84
C PRO A 96 -1.27 -13.74 -1.47
N VAL A 97 -0.99 -13.70 -0.17
CA VAL A 97 0.38 -13.74 0.34
C VAL A 97 0.77 -15.19 0.57
N ALA A 98 1.98 -15.58 0.20
CA ALA A 98 2.49 -16.93 0.39
C ALA A 98 2.36 -17.34 1.86
N GLY A 99 1.66 -18.46 2.13
CA GLY A 99 1.42 -18.94 3.49
C GLY A 99 0.40 -18.15 4.29
N GLY A 100 -0.24 -17.15 3.68
CA GLY A 100 -1.12 -16.20 4.35
C GLY A 100 -2.61 -16.46 4.23
N ARG A 101 -3.05 -17.69 4.15
CA ARG A 101 -4.49 -17.98 4.09
C ARG A 101 -5.12 -17.76 5.46
N PRO A 102 -6.11 -16.86 5.57
CA PRO A 102 -6.86 -16.76 6.82
C PRO A 102 -7.67 -18.05 7.02
N LYS A 103 -7.81 -18.48 8.28
CA LYS A 103 -8.69 -19.60 8.59
C LYS A 103 -10.12 -19.20 8.29
N ALA A 104 -10.78 -20.01 7.45
CA ALA A 104 -12.20 -19.82 7.18
C ALA A 104 -13.00 -20.08 8.46
N LYS A 105 -13.92 -19.17 8.79
CA LYS A 105 -14.90 -19.41 9.85
C LYS A 105 -15.96 -20.36 9.33
N PRO A 106 -16.61 -21.15 10.21
CA PRO A 106 -17.75 -21.96 9.80
C PRO A 106 -18.80 -21.11 9.08
N GLY A 107 -19.18 -21.50 7.85
CA GLY A 107 -20.15 -20.76 7.03
C GLY A 107 -19.57 -19.61 6.21
N ALA A 108 -18.29 -19.26 6.35
CA ALA A 108 -17.66 -18.16 5.61
C ALA A 108 -17.70 -18.37 4.09
N ALA A 109 -17.54 -19.62 3.63
CA ALA A 109 -17.58 -19.95 2.21
C ALA A 109 -18.94 -19.60 1.57
N LYS A 110 -20.04 -19.81 2.28
CA LYS A 110 -21.38 -19.46 1.80
C LYS A 110 -21.54 -17.93 1.66
N ARG A 111 -21.02 -17.16 2.60
CA ARG A 111 -21.06 -15.70 2.56
C ARG A 111 -20.22 -15.15 1.42
N ALA A 112 -19.06 -15.72 1.19
CA ALA A 112 -18.19 -15.29 0.09
C ALA A 112 -18.83 -15.54 -1.29
N ARG A 113 -19.55 -16.68 -1.43
CA ARG A 113 -20.28 -16.97 -2.67
C ARG A 113 -21.43 -15.99 -2.92
N ALA A 114 -22.17 -15.62 -1.90
CA ALA A 114 -23.25 -14.63 -2.01
C ALA A 114 -22.70 -13.27 -2.46
N THR A 115 -21.55 -12.86 -1.98
CA THR A 115 -20.92 -11.59 -2.37
C THR A 115 -20.46 -11.59 -3.82
N ARG A 116 -20.03 -12.73 -4.35
CA ARG A 116 -19.57 -12.84 -5.75
C ARG A 116 -20.67 -12.69 -6.78
N GLN A 117 -21.93 -12.85 -6.40
CA GLN A 117 -23.06 -12.75 -7.32
C GLN A 117 -23.52 -11.31 -7.57
N VAL A 118 -22.94 -10.37 -6.85
CA VAL A 118 -23.20 -8.94 -7.06
C VAL A 118 -22.17 -8.42 -8.05
N ALA A 119 -22.47 -8.56 -9.29
CA ALA A 119 -21.64 -8.02 -10.36
C ALA A 119 -22.16 -6.65 -10.79
#